data_11c5025fa4dc59ea4225b7fbab7f6fa2
#
_entry.id   11c5025fa4dc59ea4225b7fbab7f6fa2
#
_cell.length_a   1.000
_cell.length_b   1.000
_cell.length_c   1.000
_cell.angle_alpha   90.00
_cell.angle_beta   90.00
_cell.angle_gamma   90.00
#
_symmetry.space_group_name_H-M   'P 1'
#
loop_
_entity.id
_entity.type
_entity.pdbx_description
1 polymer ?
#
loop_
_entity_poly.entity_id
_entity_poly.type
_entity_poly.pdbx_seq_one_letter_code
_entity_poly.pdbx_strand_id
1 'polypeptide(L)'
;MIYMADSANPLQVLELIDVFPIEGVTTNPTIVAREKCDYAKMLRHMRTVIGKDMMLHVQTMQSRAEDMVREALALREFVGGNFYVKIPATAQGLKAIRLLKQNDVRVTATAIFSTQQALLCARAGADFVAPYVNKLSDICVDAVQVVGEIVREFKEFSLPCRVLSASFRNVSQVNQVALMGSHAITLPVPFYDKLISHPMTDLALAGFETDWQGIYGSRKPEDMIHP
;
A
#
# COMPACT_ATOMS: atom_id res chain seq x y z
N MET A 1 -11.30 -0.25 -2.98
CA MET A 1 -9.83 -0.16 -3.15
C MET A 1 -9.20 -0.13 -1.77
N ILE A 2 -8.19 -0.95 -1.54
CA ILE A 2 -7.45 -1.03 -0.27
C ILE A 2 -6.44 0.13 -0.20
N TYR A 3 -6.36 0.81 0.94
CA TYR A 3 -5.37 1.85 1.21
C TYR A 3 -4.29 1.35 2.17
N MET A 4 -3.01 1.53 1.82
CA MET A 4 -1.87 1.09 2.63
C MET A 4 -0.86 2.22 2.81
N ALA A 5 -0.27 2.32 4.02
CA ALA A 5 0.82 3.25 4.29
C ALA A 5 2.16 2.70 3.79
N ASP A 6 2.94 3.48 3.03
CA ASP A 6 4.32 3.14 2.65
C ASP A 6 5.29 3.82 3.62
N SER A 7 5.55 3.18 4.74
CA SER A 7 6.33 3.74 5.86
C SER A 7 7.05 2.67 6.68
N ALA A 8 8.22 3.03 7.23
CA ALA A 8 8.93 2.28 8.25
C ALA A 8 8.94 3.02 9.62
N ASN A 9 8.10 4.05 9.78
CA ASN A 9 7.95 4.79 11.02
C ASN A 9 6.64 4.41 11.73
N PRO A 10 6.68 3.59 12.81
CA PRO A 10 5.48 3.13 13.48
C PRO A 10 4.63 4.24 14.10
N LEU A 11 5.23 5.35 14.55
CA LEU A 11 4.50 6.45 15.16
C LEU A 11 3.67 7.21 14.11
N GLN A 12 4.24 7.49 12.94
CA GLN A 12 3.50 8.09 11.83
C GLN A 12 2.36 7.19 11.35
N VAL A 13 2.56 5.87 11.36
CA VAL A 13 1.51 4.91 11.00
C VAL A 13 0.40 4.91 12.05
N LEU A 14 0.73 4.99 13.34
CA LEU A 14 -0.25 5.09 14.43
C LEU A 14 -1.17 6.31 14.26
N GLU A 15 -0.59 7.48 13.99
CA GLU A 15 -1.35 8.71 13.74
C GLU A 15 -2.22 8.59 12.48
N LEU A 16 -1.71 7.94 11.44
CA LEU A 16 -2.45 7.77 10.19
C LEU A 16 -3.67 6.86 10.34
N ILE A 17 -3.55 5.73 11.04
CA ILE A 17 -4.65 4.77 11.20
C ILE A 17 -5.76 5.28 12.12
N ASP A 18 -5.48 6.27 12.94
CA ASP A 18 -6.50 6.95 13.77
C ASP A 18 -7.46 7.80 12.92
N VAL A 19 -6.99 8.31 11.79
CA VAL A 19 -7.74 9.23 10.92
C VAL A 19 -8.22 8.56 9.63
N PHE A 20 -7.40 7.71 9.02
CA PHE A 20 -7.66 7.16 7.69
C PHE A 20 -7.94 5.65 7.72
N PRO A 21 -8.80 5.13 6.83
CA PRO A 21 -9.15 3.72 6.76
C PRO A 21 -8.01 2.89 6.12
N ILE A 22 -6.91 2.74 6.84
CA ILE A 22 -5.73 2.01 6.41
C ILE A 22 -5.89 0.52 6.71
N GLU A 23 -5.62 -0.34 5.73
CA GLU A 23 -5.76 -1.80 5.85
C GLU A 23 -4.39 -2.52 5.83
N GLY A 24 -3.29 -1.79 5.64
CA GLY A 24 -1.96 -2.38 5.60
C GLY A 24 -0.83 -1.38 5.58
N VAL A 25 0.37 -1.89 5.80
CA VAL A 25 1.63 -1.15 5.71
C VAL A 25 2.57 -1.87 4.76
N THR A 26 3.19 -1.11 3.89
CA THR A 26 4.30 -1.61 3.06
C THR A 26 5.60 -0.93 3.48
N THR A 27 6.68 -1.70 3.44
CA THR A 27 8.03 -1.17 3.59
C THR A 27 8.86 -1.51 2.35
N ASN A 28 10.01 -0.88 2.23
CA ASN A 28 11.05 -1.28 1.30
C ASN A 28 12.42 -0.87 1.88
N PRO A 29 13.53 -1.43 1.38
CA PRO A 29 14.86 -1.18 1.95
C PRO A 29 15.24 0.29 2.01
N THR A 30 14.83 1.10 1.03
CA THR A 30 15.11 2.54 1.00
C THR A 30 14.40 3.29 2.11
N ILE A 31 13.12 2.96 2.37
CA ILE A 31 12.32 3.58 3.44
C ILE A 31 12.91 3.19 4.79
N VAL A 32 13.18 1.91 5.00
CA VAL A 32 13.80 1.41 6.24
C VAL A 32 15.15 2.08 6.51
N ALA A 33 16.02 2.18 5.50
CA ALA A 33 17.33 2.80 5.64
C ALA A 33 17.26 4.30 6.01
N ARG A 34 16.22 5.01 5.55
CA ARG A 34 16.01 6.44 5.90
C ARG A 34 15.70 6.67 7.37
N GLU A 35 15.00 5.75 8.01
CA GLU A 35 14.66 5.84 9.44
C GLU A 35 15.88 5.67 10.36
N LYS A 36 17.01 5.11 9.86
CA LYS A 36 18.26 4.90 10.62
C LYS A 36 18.04 4.24 11.98
N CYS A 37 17.08 3.34 12.07
CA CYS A 37 16.65 2.68 13.31
C CYS A 37 17.10 1.21 13.36
N ASP A 38 16.97 0.61 14.54
CA ASP A 38 17.12 -0.83 14.71
C ASP A 38 16.00 -1.55 13.96
N TYR A 39 16.37 -2.36 12.97
CA TYR A 39 15.43 -3.04 12.07
C TYR A 39 14.47 -3.98 12.81
N ALA A 40 14.99 -4.78 13.74
CA ALA A 40 14.17 -5.73 14.48
C ALA A 40 13.19 -5.02 15.43
N LYS A 41 13.63 -3.96 16.10
CA LYS A 41 12.76 -3.14 16.96
C LYS A 41 11.69 -2.44 16.13
N MET A 42 12.04 -1.90 14.98
CA MET A 42 11.10 -1.25 14.07
C MET A 42 10.00 -2.23 13.64
N LEU A 43 10.34 -3.44 13.20
CA LEU A 43 9.36 -4.44 12.77
C LEU A 43 8.42 -4.86 13.91
N ARG A 44 8.95 -5.10 15.11
CA ARG A 44 8.13 -5.43 16.29
C ARG A 44 7.18 -4.29 16.67
N HIS A 45 7.71 -3.06 16.70
CA HIS A 45 6.90 -1.88 17.02
C HIS A 45 5.82 -1.65 15.94
N MET A 46 6.17 -1.77 14.65
CA MET A 46 5.18 -1.70 13.57
C MET A 46 4.06 -2.74 13.77
N ARG A 47 4.40 -4.00 14.04
CA ARG A 47 3.41 -5.04 14.29
C ARG A 47 2.56 -4.76 15.53
N THR A 48 3.13 -4.19 16.58
CA THR A 48 2.38 -3.76 17.78
C THR A 48 1.36 -2.67 17.43
N VAL A 49 1.75 -1.67 16.66
CA VAL A 49 0.90 -0.54 16.25
C VAL A 49 -0.28 -1.00 15.39
N ILE A 50 -0.01 -1.83 14.38
CA ILE A 50 -1.06 -2.23 13.43
C ILE A 50 -1.83 -3.49 13.85
N GLY A 51 -1.48 -4.12 14.96
CA GLY A 51 -2.11 -5.36 15.42
C GLY A 51 -1.82 -6.55 14.50
N LYS A 52 -2.49 -7.69 14.72
CA LYS A 52 -2.25 -8.94 13.98
C LYS A 52 -2.99 -9.05 12.65
N ASP A 53 -4.06 -8.30 12.47
CA ASP A 53 -5.01 -8.48 11.37
C ASP A 53 -4.67 -7.58 10.16
N MET A 54 -4.07 -6.42 10.40
CA MET A 54 -3.64 -5.51 9.34
C MET A 54 -2.42 -6.05 8.59
N MET A 55 -2.42 -5.90 7.26
CA MET A 55 -1.35 -6.40 6.39
C MET A 55 -0.02 -5.69 6.65
N LEU A 56 1.09 -6.45 6.74
CA LEU A 56 2.45 -5.90 6.78
C LEU A 56 3.29 -6.54 5.68
N HIS A 57 3.77 -5.72 4.76
CA HIS A 57 4.55 -6.15 3.61
C HIS A 57 6.02 -5.75 3.79
N VAL A 58 6.93 -6.73 3.91
CA VAL A 58 8.36 -6.51 4.16
C VAL A 58 9.19 -7.17 3.06
N GLN A 59 10.16 -6.45 2.51
CA GLN A 59 10.96 -6.89 1.38
C GLN A 59 12.21 -7.65 1.81
N THR A 60 12.51 -8.78 1.11
CA THR A 60 13.80 -9.47 1.24
C THR A 60 14.93 -8.69 0.58
N MET A 61 16.15 -8.88 1.11
CA MET A 61 17.38 -8.25 0.59
C MET A 61 18.23 -9.18 -0.25
N GLN A 62 17.91 -10.47 -0.28
CA GLN A 62 18.67 -11.49 -0.99
C GLN A 62 18.44 -11.45 -2.50
N SER A 63 19.37 -12.02 -3.27
CA SER A 63 19.31 -12.09 -4.74
C SER A 63 19.07 -13.51 -5.28
N ARG A 64 19.40 -14.57 -4.52
CA ARG A 64 19.19 -15.96 -4.89
C ARG A 64 17.87 -16.47 -4.31
N ALA A 65 17.20 -17.33 -5.04
CA ALA A 65 15.87 -17.83 -4.66
C ALA A 65 15.85 -18.50 -3.29
N GLU A 66 16.80 -19.39 -3.03
CA GLU A 66 16.89 -20.15 -1.77
C GLU A 66 17.15 -19.24 -0.57
N ASP A 67 17.95 -18.19 -0.76
CA ASP A 67 18.27 -17.22 0.28
C ASP A 67 17.05 -16.29 0.55
N MET A 68 16.34 -15.87 -0.50
CA MET A 68 15.05 -15.14 -0.36
C MET A 68 14.03 -15.95 0.43
N VAL A 69 13.91 -17.25 0.15
CA VAL A 69 12.99 -18.15 0.87
C VAL A 69 13.37 -18.25 2.34
N ARG A 70 14.64 -18.47 2.66
CA ARG A 70 15.13 -18.58 4.04
C ARG A 70 14.85 -17.27 4.82
N GLU A 71 15.16 -16.11 4.22
CA GLU A 71 14.91 -14.80 4.80
C GLU A 71 13.40 -14.56 4.99
N ALA A 72 12.58 -14.89 4.02
CA ALA A 72 11.14 -14.74 4.08
C ALA A 72 10.49 -15.56 5.20
N LEU A 73 10.95 -16.80 5.40
CA LEU A 73 10.47 -17.66 6.49
C LEU A 73 10.87 -17.10 7.85
N ALA A 74 12.10 -16.62 8.00
CA ALA A 74 12.55 -15.98 9.24
C ALA A 74 11.78 -14.69 9.54
N LEU A 75 11.52 -13.85 8.52
CA LEU A 75 10.71 -12.65 8.66
C LEU A 75 9.26 -12.97 9.04
N ARG A 76 8.64 -13.99 8.44
CA ARG A 76 7.29 -14.42 8.78
C ARG A 76 7.18 -14.86 10.23
N GLU A 77 8.12 -15.66 10.69
CA GLU A 77 8.17 -16.13 12.08
C GLU A 77 8.37 -14.96 13.07
N PHE A 78 9.28 -14.04 12.72
CA PHE A 78 9.63 -12.91 13.58
C PHE A 78 8.50 -11.87 13.68
N VAL A 79 7.84 -11.55 12.55
CA VAL A 79 6.82 -10.49 12.44
C VAL A 79 5.44 -11.00 12.84
N GLY A 80 5.09 -12.21 12.45
CA GLY A 80 3.78 -12.81 12.70
C GLY A 80 2.59 -12.08 12.07
N GLY A 81 1.39 -12.52 12.41
CA GLY A 81 0.13 -11.90 11.97
C GLY A 81 -0.10 -11.97 10.45
N ASN A 82 -0.82 -10.99 9.92
CA ASN A 82 -1.10 -10.89 8.49
C ASN A 82 0.12 -10.35 7.73
N PHE A 83 1.09 -11.23 7.48
CA PHE A 83 2.38 -10.92 6.88
C PHE A 83 2.45 -11.27 5.41
N TYR A 84 3.08 -10.40 4.62
CA TYR A 84 3.42 -10.60 3.22
C TYR A 84 4.90 -10.32 3.00
N VAL A 85 5.61 -11.24 2.37
CA VAL A 85 6.99 -10.97 1.94
C VAL A 85 6.98 -10.29 0.56
N LYS A 86 7.80 -9.27 0.38
CA LYS A 86 7.98 -8.63 -0.94
C LYS A 86 9.19 -9.25 -1.65
N ILE A 87 8.97 -9.77 -2.85
CA ILE A 87 9.96 -10.46 -3.69
C ILE A 87 10.10 -9.70 -5.02
N PRO A 88 11.32 -9.32 -5.45
CA PRO A 88 11.52 -8.64 -6.73
C PRO A 88 11.17 -9.51 -7.94
N ALA A 89 10.60 -8.91 -8.99
CA ALA A 89 10.22 -9.58 -10.24
C ALA A 89 11.44 -9.91 -11.12
N THR A 90 12.23 -10.89 -10.69
CA THR A 90 13.39 -11.43 -11.38
C THR A 90 13.24 -12.94 -11.60
N ALA A 91 14.10 -13.56 -12.43
CA ALA A 91 14.08 -15.03 -12.60
C ALA A 91 14.26 -15.78 -11.26
N GLN A 92 15.16 -15.32 -10.38
CA GLN A 92 15.31 -15.86 -9.03
C GLN A 92 14.13 -15.56 -8.15
N GLY A 93 13.52 -14.35 -8.28
CA GLY A 93 12.29 -13.99 -7.58
C GLY A 93 11.12 -14.88 -7.97
N LEU A 94 10.90 -15.17 -9.25
CA LEU A 94 9.86 -16.11 -9.71
C LEU A 94 10.04 -17.52 -9.12
N LYS A 95 11.28 -18.01 -9.06
CA LYS A 95 11.61 -19.28 -8.38
C LYS A 95 11.29 -19.20 -6.89
N ALA A 96 11.66 -18.10 -6.21
CA ALA A 96 11.38 -17.88 -4.79
C ALA A 96 9.89 -17.84 -4.51
N ILE A 97 9.09 -17.12 -5.32
CA ILE A 97 7.63 -17.06 -5.20
C ILE A 97 7.01 -18.46 -5.21
N ARG A 98 7.38 -19.28 -6.19
CA ARG A 98 6.88 -20.67 -6.28
C ARG A 98 7.21 -21.51 -5.05
N LEU A 99 8.44 -21.40 -4.52
CA LEU A 99 8.87 -22.11 -3.31
C LEU A 99 8.14 -21.60 -2.06
N LEU A 100 7.93 -20.29 -1.96
CA LEU A 100 7.21 -19.67 -0.84
C LEU A 100 5.73 -20.07 -0.81
N LYS A 101 5.08 -20.21 -1.96
CA LYS A 101 3.70 -20.71 -2.03
C LYS A 101 3.57 -22.17 -1.57
N GLN A 102 4.57 -23.01 -1.75
CA GLN A 102 4.60 -24.36 -1.21
C GLN A 102 4.72 -24.40 0.34
N ASN A 103 5.11 -23.27 0.94
CA ASN A 103 5.25 -23.09 2.38
C ASN A 103 4.16 -22.17 2.97
N ASP A 104 3.05 -21.95 2.26
CA ASP A 104 1.93 -21.10 2.66
C ASP A 104 2.35 -19.67 3.06
N VAL A 105 3.39 -19.12 2.40
CA VAL A 105 3.81 -17.73 2.59
C VAL A 105 3.10 -16.84 1.60
N ARG A 106 2.50 -15.75 2.07
CA ARG A 106 1.90 -14.74 1.22
C ARG A 106 2.97 -13.83 0.62
N VAL A 107 2.83 -13.57 -0.69
CA VAL A 107 3.87 -12.88 -1.45
C VAL A 107 3.31 -11.66 -2.17
N THR A 108 4.04 -10.55 -2.08
CA THR A 108 3.88 -9.38 -2.95
C THR A 108 5.06 -9.33 -3.91
N ALA A 109 4.83 -9.55 -5.20
CA ALA A 109 5.87 -9.34 -6.20
C ALA A 109 6.08 -7.83 -6.40
N THR A 110 7.32 -7.36 -6.27
CA THR A 110 7.67 -5.94 -6.32
C THR A 110 8.64 -5.61 -7.44
N ALA A 111 8.89 -4.31 -7.65
CA ALA A 111 9.68 -3.82 -8.78
C ALA A 111 9.11 -4.27 -10.13
N ILE A 112 7.80 -4.10 -10.29
CA ILE A 112 7.08 -4.41 -11.53
C ILE A 112 7.07 -3.17 -12.44
N PHE A 113 7.54 -3.36 -13.67
CA PHE A 113 7.65 -2.32 -14.71
C PHE A 113 7.01 -2.74 -16.05
N SER A 114 6.41 -3.94 -16.13
CA SER A 114 5.68 -4.37 -17.32
C SER A 114 4.54 -5.33 -16.96
N THR A 115 3.55 -5.42 -17.85
CA THR A 115 2.44 -6.37 -17.75
C THR A 115 2.92 -7.81 -17.71
N GLN A 116 3.95 -8.17 -18.49
CA GLN A 116 4.49 -9.54 -18.51
C GLN A 116 5.20 -9.91 -17.20
N GLN A 117 5.91 -8.99 -16.55
CA GLN A 117 6.45 -9.24 -15.21
C GLN A 117 5.32 -9.53 -14.21
N ALA A 118 4.24 -8.74 -14.24
CA ALA A 118 3.09 -8.94 -13.37
C ALA A 118 2.41 -10.29 -13.61
N LEU A 119 2.17 -10.64 -14.89
CA LEU A 119 1.53 -11.88 -15.29
C LEU A 119 2.33 -13.11 -14.86
N LEU A 120 3.65 -13.10 -15.08
CA LEU A 120 4.53 -14.19 -14.66
C LEU A 120 4.57 -14.35 -13.14
N CYS A 121 4.60 -13.23 -12.38
CA CYS A 121 4.58 -13.26 -10.92
C CYS A 121 3.23 -13.79 -10.39
N ALA A 122 2.12 -13.39 -10.97
CA ALA A 122 0.80 -13.90 -10.63
C ALA A 122 0.68 -15.41 -10.92
N ARG A 123 1.17 -15.87 -12.08
CA ARG A 123 1.21 -17.31 -12.44
C ARG A 123 2.16 -18.11 -11.56
N ALA A 124 3.22 -17.49 -11.02
CA ALA A 124 4.09 -18.11 -10.02
C ALA A 124 3.42 -18.24 -8.64
N GLY A 125 2.27 -17.57 -8.40
CA GLY A 125 1.47 -17.64 -7.18
C GLY A 125 1.59 -16.43 -6.26
N ALA A 126 2.05 -15.27 -6.74
CA ALA A 126 2.01 -14.04 -5.96
C ALA A 126 0.58 -13.65 -5.59
N ASP A 127 0.37 -13.17 -4.36
CA ASP A 127 -0.93 -12.69 -3.88
C ASP A 127 -1.17 -11.23 -4.29
N PHE A 128 -0.09 -10.45 -4.40
CA PHE A 128 -0.07 -9.11 -4.96
C PHE A 128 1.06 -8.92 -5.95
N VAL A 129 0.85 -8.03 -6.92
CA VAL A 129 1.91 -7.44 -7.74
C VAL A 129 1.94 -5.93 -7.52
N ALA A 130 3.13 -5.34 -7.39
CA ALA A 130 3.28 -3.93 -7.09
C ALA A 130 3.94 -3.15 -8.25
N PRO A 131 3.16 -2.68 -9.27
CA PRO A 131 3.66 -1.81 -10.33
C PRO A 131 4.04 -0.43 -9.78
N TYR A 132 5.17 0.11 -10.26
CA TYR A 132 5.70 1.40 -9.81
C TYR A 132 5.27 2.53 -10.75
N VAL A 133 4.14 3.18 -10.41
CA VAL A 133 3.45 4.15 -11.26
C VAL A 133 4.35 5.33 -11.65
N ASN A 134 4.91 6.06 -10.66
CA ASN A 134 5.74 7.22 -10.99
C ASN A 134 7.04 6.84 -11.72
N LYS A 135 7.68 5.72 -11.33
CA LYS A 135 8.92 5.29 -11.99
C LYS A 135 8.71 4.87 -13.44
N LEU A 136 7.55 4.31 -13.77
CA LEU A 136 7.16 4.07 -15.17
C LEU A 136 6.98 5.40 -15.92
N SER A 137 6.29 6.36 -15.32
CA SER A 137 6.12 7.68 -15.90
C SER A 137 7.45 8.41 -16.11
N ASP A 138 8.42 8.25 -15.19
CA ASP A 138 9.75 8.87 -15.27
C ASP A 138 10.57 8.35 -16.49
N ILE A 139 10.24 7.18 -17.04
CA ILE A 139 10.83 6.62 -18.26
C ILE A 139 9.91 6.71 -19.49
N CYS A 140 8.95 7.64 -19.46
CA CYS A 140 8.00 7.89 -20.54
C CYS A 140 7.08 6.71 -20.90
N VAL A 141 6.80 5.81 -19.96
CA VAL A 141 5.81 4.74 -20.11
C VAL A 141 4.47 5.21 -19.53
N ASP A 142 3.36 4.93 -20.21
CA ASP A 142 2.03 5.17 -19.66
C ASP A 142 1.74 4.16 -18.55
N ALA A 143 2.05 4.57 -17.32
CA ALA A 143 1.89 3.75 -16.13
C ALA A 143 0.42 3.38 -15.85
N VAL A 144 -0.51 4.26 -16.18
CA VAL A 144 -1.96 4.04 -15.98
C VAL A 144 -2.45 2.96 -16.91
N GLN A 145 -2.01 2.99 -18.18
CA GLN A 145 -2.30 1.94 -19.15
C GLN A 145 -1.73 0.60 -18.68
N VAL A 146 -0.47 0.55 -18.25
CA VAL A 146 0.17 -0.69 -17.73
C VAL A 146 -0.63 -1.27 -16.56
N VAL A 147 -1.06 -0.46 -15.60
CA VAL A 147 -1.91 -0.92 -14.49
C VAL A 147 -3.24 -1.48 -15.00
N GLY A 148 -3.89 -0.78 -15.93
CA GLY A 148 -5.16 -1.22 -16.52
C GLY A 148 -5.03 -2.54 -17.30
N GLU A 149 -3.93 -2.73 -18.03
CA GLU A 149 -3.61 -3.99 -18.73
C GLU A 149 -3.43 -5.13 -17.73
N ILE A 150 -2.65 -4.94 -16.67
CA ILE A 150 -2.46 -5.96 -15.62
C ILE A 150 -3.80 -6.36 -14.99
N VAL A 151 -4.64 -5.40 -14.62
CA VAL A 151 -5.96 -5.67 -14.04
C VAL A 151 -6.83 -6.48 -15.00
N ARG A 152 -6.84 -6.09 -16.28
CA ARG A 152 -7.61 -6.78 -17.35
C ARG A 152 -7.12 -8.21 -17.56
N GLU A 153 -5.81 -8.42 -17.67
CA GLU A 153 -5.22 -9.75 -17.83
C GLU A 153 -5.52 -10.65 -16.63
N PHE A 154 -5.43 -10.14 -15.40
CA PHE A 154 -5.75 -10.93 -14.21
C PHE A 154 -7.22 -11.36 -14.21
N LYS A 155 -8.12 -10.50 -14.64
CA LYS A 155 -9.54 -10.82 -14.78
C LYS A 155 -9.78 -11.84 -15.90
N GLU A 156 -9.20 -11.62 -17.08
CA GLU A 156 -9.34 -12.49 -18.25
C GLU A 156 -8.85 -13.91 -17.98
N PHE A 157 -7.68 -14.03 -17.32
CA PHE A 157 -7.10 -15.31 -16.98
C PHE A 157 -7.54 -15.87 -15.62
N SER A 158 -8.52 -15.23 -14.95
CA SER A 158 -9.05 -15.62 -13.64
C SER A 158 -7.94 -15.84 -12.60
N LEU A 159 -6.94 -14.95 -12.56
CA LEU A 159 -5.85 -15.02 -11.60
C LEU A 159 -6.26 -14.38 -10.27
N PRO A 160 -6.07 -15.06 -9.13
CA PRO A 160 -6.47 -14.54 -7.82
C PRO A 160 -5.52 -13.46 -7.28
N CYS A 161 -4.53 -13.06 -8.05
CA CYS A 161 -3.56 -12.04 -7.70
C CYS A 161 -4.16 -10.63 -7.76
N ARG A 162 -3.81 -9.78 -6.80
CA ARG A 162 -4.28 -8.39 -6.72
C ARG A 162 -3.20 -7.40 -7.15
N VAL A 163 -3.62 -6.27 -7.71
CA VAL A 163 -2.73 -5.16 -8.06
C VAL A 163 -2.64 -4.19 -6.89
N LEU A 164 -1.43 -3.97 -6.39
CA LEU A 164 -1.06 -3.00 -5.37
C LEU A 164 -0.20 -1.92 -6.01
N SER A 165 -0.81 -0.90 -6.59
CA SER A 165 -0.08 0.20 -7.22
C SER A 165 0.73 0.99 -6.19
N ALA A 166 1.98 1.28 -6.52
CA ALA A 166 2.96 1.91 -5.62
C ALA A 166 3.75 3.01 -6.34
N SER A 167 4.48 3.83 -5.57
CA SER A 167 5.31 4.91 -6.13
C SER A 167 4.47 5.96 -6.86
N PHE A 168 3.82 6.84 -6.11
CA PHE A 168 3.01 7.95 -6.63
C PHE A 168 3.69 9.30 -6.40
N ARG A 169 3.41 10.27 -7.26
CA ARG A 169 3.88 11.65 -7.15
C ARG A 169 2.76 12.66 -6.93
N ASN A 170 1.57 12.38 -7.43
CA ASN A 170 0.41 13.26 -7.33
C ASN A 170 -0.91 12.48 -7.22
N VAL A 171 -1.96 13.17 -6.76
CA VAL A 171 -3.30 12.60 -6.55
C VAL A 171 -3.95 12.16 -7.86
N SER A 172 -3.63 12.82 -8.98
CA SER A 172 -4.15 12.43 -10.29
C SER A 172 -3.74 11.01 -10.67
N GLN A 173 -2.49 10.61 -10.42
CA GLN A 173 -2.04 9.24 -10.64
C GLN A 173 -2.83 8.23 -9.81
N VAL A 174 -3.12 8.56 -8.53
CA VAL A 174 -3.93 7.70 -7.64
C VAL A 174 -5.34 7.50 -8.22
N ASN A 175 -5.97 8.60 -8.64
CA ASN A 175 -7.31 8.57 -9.24
C ASN A 175 -7.35 7.74 -10.54
N GLN A 176 -6.36 7.93 -11.40
CA GLN A 176 -6.28 7.24 -12.68
C GLN A 176 -6.13 5.72 -12.50
N VAL A 177 -5.24 5.26 -11.61
CA VAL A 177 -5.09 3.81 -11.36
C VAL A 177 -6.30 3.22 -10.64
N ALA A 178 -7.01 4.00 -9.82
CA ALA A 178 -8.27 3.58 -9.21
C ALA A 178 -9.34 3.33 -10.27
N LEU A 179 -9.48 4.23 -11.26
CA LEU A 179 -10.39 4.08 -12.40
C LEU A 179 -10.04 2.86 -13.28
N MET A 180 -8.75 2.49 -13.36
CA MET A 180 -8.30 1.27 -14.04
C MET A 180 -8.57 -0.01 -13.23
N GLY A 181 -9.08 0.09 -12.00
CA GLY A 181 -9.43 -1.06 -11.16
C GLY A 181 -8.27 -1.59 -10.33
N SER A 182 -7.24 -0.79 -10.03
CA SER A 182 -6.22 -1.17 -9.05
C SER A 182 -6.88 -1.60 -7.73
N HIS A 183 -6.54 -2.79 -7.24
CA HIS A 183 -7.18 -3.36 -6.06
C HIS A 183 -6.73 -2.69 -4.76
N ALA A 184 -5.49 -2.22 -4.75
CA ALA A 184 -4.85 -1.55 -3.61
C ALA A 184 -3.87 -0.48 -4.09
N ILE A 185 -3.61 0.49 -3.21
CA ILE A 185 -2.53 1.46 -3.36
C ILE A 185 -1.72 1.55 -2.08
N THR A 186 -0.45 1.91 -2.19
CA THR A 186 0.37 2.26 -1.04
C THR A 186 1.03 3.61 -1.25
N LEU A 187 0.92 4.47 -0.23
CA LEU A 187 1.32 5.88 -0.26
C LEU A 187 2.15 6.26 0.95
N PRO A 188 3.13 7.16 0.81
CA PRO A 188 3.78 7.78 1.95
C PRO A 188 2.77 8.47 2.87
N VAL A 189 2.98 8.42 4.20
CA VAL A 189 2.05 8.99 5.18
C VAL A 189 1.65 10.44 4.87
N PRO A 190 2.57 11.38 4.55
CA PRO A 190 2.20 12.78 4.24
C PRO A 190 1.37 12.95 2.95
N PHE A 191 1.18 11.88 2.19
CA PHE A 191 0.39 11.96 0.96
C PHE A 191 -1.11 11.90 1.23
N TYR A 192 -1.51 11.32 2.36
CA TYR A 192 -2.92 11.13 2.72
C TYR A 192 -3.66 12.45 2.90
N ASP A 193 -3.01 13.45 3.47
CA ASP A 193 -3.59 14.80 3.60
C ASP A 193 -3.98 15.39 2.24
N LYS A 194 -3.18 15.12 1.19
CA LYS A 194 -3.46 15.59 -0.17
C LYS A 194 -4.67 14.90 -0.81
N LEU A 195 -5.05 13.69 -0.35
CA LEU A 195 -6.22 13.00 -0.88
C LEU A 195 -7.53 13.61 -0.43
N ILE A 196 -7.55 14.21 0.76
CA ILE A 196 -8.78 14.73 1.39
C ILE A 196 -8.85 16.26 1.38
N SER A 197 -7.72 16.95 1.41
CA SER A 197 -7.69 18.42 1.43
C SER A 197 -8.19 19.00 0.11
N HIS A 198 -9.25 19.85 0.20
CA HIS A 198 -9.80 20.51 -0.96
C HIS A 198 -10.32 21.93 -0.60
N PRO A 199 -9.86 23.00 -1.28
CA PRO A 199 -10.26 24.37 -0.95
C PRO A 199 -11.77 24.62 -0.98
N MET A 200 -12.49 23.92 -1.85
CA MET A 200 -13.95 24.04 -1.92
C MET A 200 -14.66 23.43 -0.71
N THR A 201 -14.06 22.42 -0.08
CA THR A 201 -14.58 21.87 1.17
C THR A 201 -14.46 22.89 2.29
N ASP A 202 -13.31 23.55 2.41
CA ASP A 202 -13.07 24.60 3.42
C ASP A 202 -14.02 25.78 3.21
N LEU A 203 -14.21 26.19 1.95
CA LEU A 203 -15.17 27.26 1.60
C LEU A 203 -16.61 26.88 1.93
N ALA A 204 -17.02 25.65 1.65
CA ALA A 204 -18.37 25.18 1.97
C ALA A 204 -18.60 25.13 3.47
N LEU A 205 -17.64 24.63 4.25
CA LEU A 205 -17.74 24.59 5.71
C LEU A 205 -17.84 26.00 6.30
N ALA A 206 -17.04 26.96 5.84
CA ALA A 206 -17.13 28.37 6.26
C ALA A 206 -18.49 29.00 5.92
N GLY A 207 -19.08 28.65 4.77
CA GLY A 207 -20.43 29.04 4.39
C GLY A 207 -21.48 28.45 5.33
N PHE A 208 -21.43 27.16 5.61
CA PHE A 208 -22.36 26.51 6.55
C PHE A 208 -22.27 27.10 7.94
N GLU A 209 -21.08 27.42 8.43
CA GLU A 209 -20.90 28.07 9.72
C GLU A 209 -21.54 29.49 9.75
N THR A 210 -21.34 30.27 8.68
CA THR A 210 -21.92 31.61 8.54
C THR A 210 -23.46 31.55 8.54
N ASP A 211 -24.03 30.65 7.74
CA ASP A 211 -25.50 30.48 7.64
C ASP A 211 -26.10 30.04 8.99
N TRP A 212 -25.43 29.09 9.65
CA TRP A 212 -25.84 28.61 10.97
C TRP A 212 -25.84 29.74 12.02
N GLN A 213 -24.74 30.48 12.11
CA GLN A 213 -24.57 31.57 13.04
C GLN A 213 -25.61 32.70 12.80
N GLY A 214 -26.00 32.94 11.54
CA GLY A 214 -27.00 33.91 11.15
C GLY A 214 -28.39 33.66 11.74
N ILE A 215 -28.78 32.41 11.96
CA ILE A 215 -30.09 32.00 12.46
C ILE A 215 -30.04 31.59 13.94
N TYR A 216 -29.03 30.83 14.33
CA TYR A 216 -28.97 30.16 15.64
C TYR A 216 -27.92 30.76 16.58
N GLY A 217 -27.09 31.70 16.10
CA GLY A 217 -25.98 32.26 16.85
C GLY A 217 -24.96 31.21 17.25
N SER A 218 -24.46 31.24 18.47
CA SER A 218 -23.49 30.28 19.01
C SER A 218 -24.10 28.97 19.53
N ARG A 219 -25.41 28.78 19.38
CA ARG A 219 -26.10 27.56 19.85
C ARG A 219 -25.62 26.35 19.03
N LYS A 220 -25.33 25.25 19.72
CA LYS A 220 -24.99 24.00 19.08
C LYS A 220 -26.22 23.12 18.83
N PRO A 221 -26.23 22.29 17.79
CA PRO A 221 -27.34 21.36 17.51
C PRO A 221 -27.71 20.50 18.72
N GLU A 222 -26.73 19.98 19.45
CA GLU A 222 -26.92 19.13 20.62
C GLU A 222 -27.72 19.84 21.73
N ASP A 223 -27.53 21.16 21.92
CA ASP A 223 -28.23 21.96 22.92
C ASP A 223 -29.71 22.20 22.55
N MET A 224 -30.08 21.98 21.28
CA MET A 224 -31.42 22.22 20.76
C MET A 224 -32.27 20.95 20.61
N ILE A 225 -31.66 19.80 20.52
CA ILE A 225 -32.35 18.51 20.39
C ILE A 225 -32.57 17.79 21.72
N HIS A 226 -31.89 18.23 22.77
CA HIS A 226 -32.08 17.78 24.16
C HIS A 226 -32.48 18.99 25.01
N PRO A 227 -33.78 19.31 25.11
CA PRO A 227 -34.27 20.43 25.94
C PRO A 227 -34.15 20.13 27.44
#